data_5c172a910ccaa851b1674e65ae34ba46
#
_entry.id   5c172a910ccaa851b1674e65ae34ba46
#
_cell.length_a   1.000
_cell.length_b   1.000
_cell.length_c   1.000
_cell.angle_alpha   90.00
_cell.angle_beta   90.00
_cell.angle_gamma   90.00
#
_symmetry.space_group_name_H-M   'P 1'
#
loop_
_entity.id
_entity.type
_entity.pdbx_description
1 polymer ?
#
loop_
_entity_poly.entity_id
_entity_poly.type
_entity_poly.pdbx_seq_one_letter_code
_entity_poly.pdbx_strand_id
1 'polypeptide(L)'
;MMTTDAVTVAEVILSDDHGTLHIDREVIRLDGVGDELRAELLQRVTAWARTHGRAVRVRATGPDDQDTAEFVVSAVGELQLLASALVDAGVTAVDQGQAVAQPEPVTARRAWDFGDDEALATVATAQPLGRPLVVLVANTKGESGKTPLAVLLGQAFGSLRPGDVCVVDLDPTGNLAARAGTGRSTPSVPGLVAGATRAQEWSDVTKLLAWHPDSRMWVVAARDPESPEVDGSGHLAAGALATVITALAKGVRVIILDAGNNERDVVFREAAALADQLVVPVRWDVPTVRDGAGVLLRSLYALGHQKLATEALIVGAYPFMRRPNRGQEQRFRAEFERMGHQVIDMPSDGHIDQRSGIVWGKLRRRTQAAALGLADKITAAQRRRGAGEGS
;
A
#
# COMPACT_ATOMS: atom_id res chain seq x y z
N MET A 1 17.26 39.14 -0.78
CA MET A 1 18.43 38.67 -0.05
C MET A 1 17.91 37.58 0.88
N MET A 2 17.79 36.39 0.34
CA MET A 2 17.27 35.21 1.08
C MET A 2 18.47 34.54 1.75
N THR A 3 18.42 34.48 3.05
CA THR A 3 19.38 33.76 3.88
C THR A 3 19.29 32.26 3.54
N THR A 4 20.42 31.73 3.14
CA THR A 4 20.63 30.29 2.99
C THR A 4 20.38 29.64 4.34
N ASP A 5 19.26 28.97 4.55
CA ASP A 5 18.99 28.19 5.76
C ASP A 5 20.09 27.13 5.89
N ALA A 6 20.96 27.31 6.86
CA ALA A 6 22.02 26.36 7.14
C ALA A 6 21.40 25.04 7.62
N VAL A 7 21.51 24.02 6.80
CA VAL A 7 21.09 22.64 7.15
C VAL A 7 22.03 22.17 8.26
N THR A 8 21.47 21.76 9.39
CA THR A 8 22.25 21.16 10.48
C THR A 8 22.65 19.74 10.08
N VAL A 9 23.90 19.38 10.30
CA VAL A 9 24.40 18.01 10.03
C VAL A 9 24.39 17.22 11.33
N ALA A 10 23.82 16.05 11.29
CA ALA A 10 23.87 15.05 12.37
C ALA A 10 24.59 13.79 11.89
N GLU A 11 25.35 13.19 12.79
CA GLU A 11 26.03 11.92 12.56
C GLU A 11 25.51 10.87 13.52
N VAL A 12 25.11 9.71 12.99
CA VAL A 12 24.65 8.57 13.76
C VAL A 12 25.64 7.43 13.55
N ILE A 13 26.22 6.95 14.62
CA ILE A 13 27.13 5.80 14.64
C ILE A 13 26.42 4.65 15.36
N LEU A 14 26.22 3.54 14.65
CA LEU A 14 25.58 2.35 15.19
C LEU A 14 26.64 1.29 15.50
N SER A 15 26.51 0.66 16.65
CA SER A 15 27.24 -0.54 17.07
C SER A 15 26.24 -1.66 17.34
N ASP A 16 26.73 -2.86 17.68
CA ASP A 16 25.86 -4.03 17.88
C ASP A 16 24.89 -3.86 19.07
N ASP A 17 25.26 -3.10 20.08
CA ASP A 17 24.54 -2.95 21.35
C ASP A 17 24.18 -1.51 21.72
N HIS A 18 24.63 -0.52 20.95
CA HIS A 18 24.33 0.89 21.21
C HIS A 18 24.42 1.76 19.96
N GLY A 19 23.83 2.96 20.01
CA GLY A 19 23.94 3.98 18.97
C GLY A 19 24.33 5.33 19.57
N THR A 20 25.11 6.09 18.84
CA THR A 20 25.50 7.46 19.22
C THR A 20 25.01 8.43 18.16
N LEU A 21 24.25 9.44 18.58
CA LEU A 21 23.79 10.54 17.75
C LEU A 21 24.58 11.81 18.12
N HIS A 22 25.29 12.35 17.17
CA HIS A 22 25.92 13.68 17.25
C HIS A 22 25.07 14.66 16.45
N ILE A 23 24.51 15.67 17.09
CA ILE A 23 23.71 16.70 16.43
C ILE A 23 24.03 18.08 17.04
N ASP A 24 24.49 18.99 16.20
CA ASP A 24 25.00 20.30 16.63
C ASP A 24 26.11 20.16 17.70
N ARG A 25 25.83 20.51 18.95
CA ARG A 25 26.76 20.35 20.10
C ARG A 25 26.34 19.27 21.07
N GLU A 26 25.29 18.55 20.73
CA GLU A 26 24.73 17.50 21.58
C GLU A 26 25.24 16.14 21.12
N VAL A 27 25.54 15.27 22.10
CA VAL A 27 25.89 13.87 21.88
C VAL A 27 24.94 13.03 22.72
N ILE A 28 24.15 12.21 22.05
CA ILE A 28 23.14 11.35 22.69
C ILE A 28 23.56 9.90 22.45
N ARG A 29 23.78 9.17 23.53
CA ARG A 29 24.03 7.72 23.48
C ARG A 29 22.78 6.99 23.92
N LEU A 30 22.41 5.97 23.17
CA LEU A 30 21.28 5.09 23.44
C LEU A 30 21.76 3.64 23.43
N ASP A 31 21.42 2.90 24.47
CA ASP A 31 21.67 1.47 24.54
C ASP A 31 20.50 0.71 23.93
N GLY A 32 20.78 -0.32 23.13
CA GLY A 32 19.77 -1.13 22.48
C GLY A 32 20.33 -1.83 21.25
N VAL A 33 19.51 -2.65 20.64
CA VAL A 33 19.90 -3.43 19.46
C VAL A 33 18.89 -3.27 18.33
N GLY A 34 19.37 -3.35 17.11
CA GLY A 34 18.53 -3.46 15.93
C GLY A 34 17.58 -2.28 15.71
N ASP A 35 16.32 -2.61 15.42
CA ASP A 35 15.32 -1.63 14.94
C ASP A 35 14.78 -0.71 16.02
N GLU A 36 14.75 -1.14 17.28
CA GLU A 36 14.30 -0.29 18.40
C GLU A 36 15.25 0.86 18.62
N LEU A 37 16.56 0.58 18.62
CA LEU A 37 17.61 1.59 18.73
C LEU A 37 17.54 2.62 17.59
N ARG A 38 17.37 2.14 16.36
CA ARG A 38 17.25 2.99 15.17
C ARG A 38 16.02 3.87 15.21
N ALA A 39 14.89 3.31 15.62
CA ALA A 39 13.64 4.05 15.76
C ALA A 39 13.75 5.17 16.79
N GLU A 40 14.41 4.90 17.93
CA GLU A 40 14.61 5.89 18.98
C GLU A 40 15.57 7.00 18.52
N LEU A 41 16.68 6.66 17.86
CA LEU A 41 17.61 7.65 17.29
C LEU A 41 16.90 8.57 16.27
N LEU A 42 16.06 7.98 15.40
CA LEU A 42 15.27 8.76 14.45
C LEU A 42 14.24 9.67 15.14
N GLN A 43 13.60 9.20 16.22
CA GLN A 43 12.72 10.05 17.03
C GLN A 43 13.45 11.24 17.64
N ARG A 44 14.68 11.05 18.13
CA ARG A 44 15.51 12.13 18.69
C ARG A 44 15.85 13.17 17.64
N VAL A 45 16.30 12.75 16.46
CA VAL A 45 16.57 13.66 15.33
C VAL A 45 15.31 14.44 14.93
N THR A 46 14.17 13.73 14.83
CA THR A 46 12.89 14.34 14.46
C THR A 46 12.42 15.36 15.50
N ALA A 47 12.54 15.01 16.77
CA ALA A 47 12.22 15.91 17.87
C ALA A 47 13.13 17.16 17.86
N TRP A 48 14.42 16.97 17.63
CA TRP A 48 15.37 18.06 17.53
C TRP A 48 15.05 18.99 16.36
N ALA A 49 14.78 18.45 15.17
CA ALA A 49 14.42 19.21 13.98
C ALA A 49 13.17 20.09 14.21
N ARG A 50 12.14 19.51 14.83
CA ARG A 50 10.90 20.20 15.17
C ARG A 50 11.12 21.30 16.21
N THR A 51 11.88 21.01 17.27
CA THR A 51 12.14 21.96 18.36
C THR A 51 12.91 23.17 17.88
N HIS A 52 13.86 22.97 16.95
CA HIS A 52 14.70 24.06 16.44
C HIS A 52 14.19 24.68 15.14
N GLY A 53 13.09 24.15 14.56
CA GLY A 53 12.52 24.66 13.31
C GLY A 53 13.48 24.58 12.12
N ARG A 54 14.41 23.60 12.12
CA ARG A 54 15.48 23.48 11.14
C ARG A 54 15.56 22.07 10.58
N ALA A 55 15.86 21.97 9.28
CA ALA A 55 16.13 20.68 8.67
C ALA A 55 17.49 20.11 9.13
N VAL A 56 17.53 18.79 9.31
CA VAL A 56 18.73 18.06 9.75
C VAL A 56 19.11 17.05 8.68
N ARG A 57 20.33 17.16 8.16
CA ARG A 57 20.94 16.14 7.32
C ARG A 57 21.63 15.11 8.22
N VAL A 58 21.23 13.87 8.12
CA VAL A 58 21.74 12.79 8.96
C VAL A 58 22.60 11.86 8.10
N ARG A 59 23.78 11.54 8.61
CA ARG A 59 24.64 10.46 8.11
C ARG A 59 24.66 9.37 9.17
N ALA A 60 24.19 8.19 8.82
CA ALA A 60 24.19 7.04 9.69
C ALA A 60 25.20 5.99 9.17
N THR A 61 26.08 5.52 10.04
CA THR A 61 27.10 4.51 9.76
C THR A 61 26.81 3.26 10.60
N GLY A 62 26.72 2.11 9.95
CA GLY A 62 26.53 0.81 10.61
C GLY A 62 27.81 0.26 11.26
N PRO A 63 27.71 -0.92 11.94
CA PRO A 63 28.83 -1.52 12.67
C PRO A 63 30.05 -1.87 11.77
N ASP A 64 29.82 -2.16 10.50
CA ASP A 64 30.85 -2.62 9.57
C ASP A 64 31.46 -1.52 8.69
N ASP A 65 31.26 -0.23 9.01
CA ASP A 65 31.75 0.94 8.27
C ASP A 65 31.39 0.99 6.76
N GLN A 66 30.81 -0.07 6.21
CA GLN A 66 30.42 -0.18 4.82
C GLN A 66 28.92 0.19 4.60
N ASP A 67 28.13 0.14 5.64
CA ASP A 67 26.71 0.49 5.61
C ASP A 67 26.51 1.94 6.02
N THR A 68 26.51 2.85 5.05
CA THR A 68 26.26 4.27 5.31
C THR A 68 24.95 4.69 4.65
N ALA A 69 24.07 5.33 5.42
CA ALA A 69 22.83 5.92 4.91
C ALA A 69 22.82 7.43 5.15
N GLU A 70 22.40 8.20 4.16
CA GLU A 70 22.20 9.64 4.32
C GLU A 70 20.73 10.03 4.08
N PHE A 71 20.17 10.84 4.96
CA PHE A 71 18.81 11.33 4.84
C PHE A 71 18.65 12.73 5.45
N VAL A 72 17.56 13.42 5.12
CA VAL A 72 17.21 14.71 5.69
C VAL A 72 15.90 14.58 6.45
N VAL A 73 15.87 15.16 7.65
CA VAL A 73 14.64 15.37 8.42
C VAL A 73 14.27 16.83 8.31
N SER A 74 13.10 17.15 7.76
CA SER A 74 12.63 18.53 7.63
C SER A 74 12.29 19.16 8.99
N ALA A 75 12.16 20.48 9.04
CA ALA A 75 11.74 21.21 10.23
C ALA A 75 10.37 20.78 10.79
N VAL A 76 9.52 20.18 9.96
CA VAL A 76 8.22 19.63 10.38
C VAL A 76 8.30 18.13 10.72
N GLY A 77 9.51 17.55 10.63
CA GLY A 77 9.74 16.15 11.00
C GLY A 77 9.48 15.14 9.87
N GLU A 78 9.45 15.59 8.63
CA GLU A 78 9.38 14.72 7.46
C GLU A 78 10.77 14.21 7.10
N LEU A 79 10.86 12.94 6.77
CA LEU A 79 12.10 12.26 6.42
C LEU A 79 12.27 12.16 4.91
N GLN A 80 13.41 12.56 4.39
CA GLN A 80 13.79 12.47 2.98
C GLN A 80 15.17 11.80 2.85
N LEU A 81 15.27 10.66 2.16
CA LEU A 81 16.56 10.05 1.83
C LEU A 81 17.30 10.85 0.77
N LEU A 82 18.58 11.06 1.03
CA LEU A 82 19.53 11.45 0.00
C LEU A 82 20.11 10.15 -0.58
N ALA A 83 20.24 10.06 -1.90
CA ALA A 83 20.78 8.88 -2.55
C ALA A 83 22.09 8.45 -1.90
N SER A 84 22.12 7.25 -1.32
CA SER A 84 23.35 6.64 -0.83
C SER A 84 24.20 6.21 -2.00
N ALA A 85 25.43 6.63 -2.01
CA ALA A 85 26.62 6.10 -2.66
C ALA A 85 26.42 5.03 -3.75
N LEU A 86 26.07 5.47 -4.97
CA LEU A 86 26.60 4.94 -6.20
C LEU A 86 27.61 5.97 -6.72
N VAL A 87 28.70 6.17 -5.99
CA VAL A 87 29.87 6.93 -6.44
C VAL A 87 31.03 5.95 -6.52
N ASP A 88 30.98 5.10 -7.53
CA ASP A 88 32.19 4.65 -8.23
C ASP A 88 31.84 4.25 -9.67
N ALA A 89 31.37 5.24 -10.44
CA ALA A 89 31.52 5.23 -11.91
C ALA A 89 31.24 6.66 -12.40
N GLY A 90 32.30 7.39 -12.65
CA GLY A 90 32.35 8.76 -13.11
C GLY A 90 31.25 9.20 -14.07
N VAL A 91 30.39 10.11 -13.60
CA VAL A 91 29.64 11.04 -14.46
C VAL A 91 29.64 12.41 -13.78
N THR A 92 30.28 13.35 -14.45
CA THR A 92 30.41 14.75 -14.13
C THR A 92 29.05 15.47 -14.09
N ALA A 93 28.94 16.40 -13.16
CA ALA A 93 27.85 17.32 -12.98
C ALA A 93 27.47 18.09 -14.25
N VAL A 94 26.17 18.24 -14.52
CA VAL A 94 25.61 19.26 -15.40
C VAL A 94 24.51 20.03 -14.66
N ASP A 95 24.71 21.24 -14.68
CA ASP A 95 24.14 22.51 -14.34
C ASP A 95 22.62 22.63 -14.06
N GLN A 96 22.35 23.64 -13.24
CA GLN A 96 21.10 24.06 -12.62
C GLN A 96 20.06 24.59 -13.62
N GLY A 97 18.85 24.09 -13.53
CA GLY A 97 17.65 24.68 -14.10
C GLY A 97 16.49 24.51 -13.14
N GLN A 98 15.90 25.59 -12.69
CA GLN A 98 14.80 25.65 -11.74
C GLN A 98 13.63 24.77 -12.13
N ALA A 99 13.29 23.79 -11.29
CA ALA A 99 12.00 23.13 -11.30
C ALA A 99 11.40 23.15 -9.89
N VAL A 100 10.14 23.55 -9.82
CA VAL A 100 9.34 23.52 -8.60
C VAL A 100 9.37 22.11 -8.01
N ALA A 101 9.88 21.97 -6.79
CA ALA A 101 10.04 20.71 -6.10
C ALA A 101 8.67 20.03 -5.89
N GLN A 102 8.43 18.95 -6.59
CA GLN A 102 7.43 17.97 -6.20
C GLN A 102 7.97 17.16 -5.01
N PRO A 103 7.14 16.77 -4.03
CA PRO A 103 7.62 15.97 -2.91
C PRO A 103 8.14 14.63 -3.42
N GLU A 104 9.40 14.37 -3.17
CA GLU A 104 10.08 13.12 -3.50
C GLU A 104 9.47 11.92 -2.76
N PRO A 105 9.38 10.74 -3.39
CA PRO A 105 8.78 9.56 -2.78
C PRO A 105 9.59 9.04 -1.59
N VAL A 106 8.88 8.70 -0.54
CA VAL A 106 9.43 8.21 0.73
C VAL A 106 10.06 6.82 0.54
N THR A 107 11.38 6.78 0.44
CA THR A 107 12.15 5.53 0.41
C THR A 107 12.83 5.20 1.75
N ALA A 108 12.63 6.04 2.77
CA ALA A 108 13.44 6.11 3.98
C ALA A 108 13.35 4.95 4.99
N ARG A 109 12.40 4.04 4.88
CA ARG A 109 12.27 2.94 5.87
C ARG A 109 13.07 1.68 5.53
N ARG A 110 13.87 1.68 4.47
CA ARG A 110 14.30 0.41 3.88
C ARG A 110 15.78 0.16 3.67
N ALA A 111 16.63 1.12 3.86
CA ALA A 111 18.07 0.86 3.70
C ALA A 111 18.62 -0.22 4.67
N TRP A 112 17.78 -0.69 5.60
CA TRP A 112 18.28 -1.41 6.77
C TRP A 112 17.91 -2.88 6.89
N ASP A 113 17.00 -3.44 6.03
CA ASP A 113 16.41 -4.74 6.43
C ASP A 113 15.97 -5.70 5.33
N PHE A 114 16.20 -5.43 4.06
CA PHE A 114 15.67 -6.27 2.98
C PHE A 114 16.78 -6.67 2.01
N GLY A 115 16.71 -7.92 1.52
CA GLY A 115 17.57 -8.39 0.44
C GLY A 115 17.37 -7.54 -0.85
N ASP A 116 18.33 -7.57 -1.75
CA ASP A 116 18.37 -6.73 -2.97
C ASP A 116 17.07 -6.73 -3.77
N ASP A 117 16.36 -7.86 -3.85
CA ASP A 117 15.10 -7.99 -4.59
C ASP A 117 13.95 -7.18 -3.95
N GLU A 118 13.89 -7.10 -2.62
CA GLU A 118 12.86 -6.32 -1.91
C GLU A 118 13.13 -4.81 -1.98
N ALA A 119 14.39 -4.41 -1.98
CA ALA A 119 14.78 -3.02 -2.16
C ALA A 119 14.40 -2.51 -3.56
N LEU A 120 14.64 -3.32 -4.60
CA LEU A 120 14.25 -3.01 -5.97
C LEU A 120 12.72 -2.93 -6.14
N ALA A 121 11.99 -3.88 -5.56
CA ALA A 121 10.52 -3.89 -5.56
C ALA A 121 9.92 -2.63 -4.92
N THR A 122 10.57 -2.10 -3.87
CA THR A 122 10.16 -0.89 -3.17
C THR A 122 10.33 0.35 -4.01
N VAL A 123 11.50 0.52 -4.61
CA VAL A 123 11.80 1.66 -5.48
C VAL A 123 10.81 1.68 -6.63
N ALA A 124 10.56 0.51 -7.24
CA ALA A 124 9.61 0.39 -8.32
C ALA A 124 8.19 0.79 -7.90
N THR A 125 7.70 0.30 -6.76
CA THR A 125 6.35 0.60 -6.28
C THR A 125 6.18 2.08 -5.89
N ALA A 126 7.23 2.74 -5.41
CA ALA A 126 7.20 4.16 -5.01
C ALA A 126 7.28 5.15 -6.18
N GLN A 127 7.62 4.72 -7.41
CA GLN A 127 7.71 5.63 -8.56
C GLN A 127 6.36 6.25 -8.94
N PRO A 128 6.36 7.47 -9.54
CA PRO A 128 5.13 8.13 -9.96
C PRO A 128 4.28 7.27 -10.90
N LEU A 129 2.98 7.30 -10.70
CA LEU A 129 1.98 6.71 -11.59
C LEU A 129 1.39 7.84 -12.44
N GLY A 130 1.39 7.68 -13.76
CA GLY A 130 0.86 8.69 -14.70
C GLY A 130 -0.64 8.95 -14.53
N ARG A 131 -1.39 7.92 -14.09
CA ARG A 131 -2.81 7.99 -13.74
C ARG A 131 -3.08 7.11 -12.52
N PRO A 132 -4.22 7.30 -11.85
CA PRO A 132 -4.61 6.41 -10.75
C PRO A 132 -4.67 4.95 -11.21
N LEU A 133 -4.14 4.08 -10.37
CA LEU A 133 -4.17 2.63 -10.51
C LEU A 133 -5.36 2.09 -9.73
N VAL A 134 -6.28 1.42 -10.38
CA VAL A 134 -7.45 0.80 -9.76
C VAL A 134 -7.23 -0.71 -9.65
N VAL A 135 -7.18 -1.21 -8.42
CA VAL A 135 -6.97 -2.63 -8.11
C VAL A 135 -8.26 -3.23 -7.57
N LEU A 136 -8.78 -4.25 -8.23
CA LEU A 136 -9.96 -4.99 -7.77
C LEU A 136 -9.51 -6.25 -7.04
N VAL A 137 -9.87 -6.38 -5.76
CA VAL A 137 -9.67 -7.61 -4.97
C VAL A 137 -10.99 -8.36 -4.91
N ALA A 138 -11.08 -9.50 -5.59
CA ALA A 138 -12.35 -10.19 -5.75
C ALA A 138 -12.23 -11.72 -5.72
N ASN A 139 -13.27 -12.36 -5.20
CA ASN A 139 -13.57 -13.80 -5.33
C ASN A 139 -15.04 -13.99 -5.02
N THR A 140 -15.76 -14.83 -5.75
CA THR A 140 -17.20 -15.03 -5.54
C THR A 140 -17.51 -15.86 -4.29
N LYS A 141 -16.50 -16.42 -3.61
CA LYS A 141 -16.68 -17.12 -2.33
C LYS A 141 -16.32 -16.25 -1.13
N GLY A 142 -17.17 -16.32 -0.13
CA GLY A 142 -16.87 -15.83 1.21
C GLY A 142 -15.62 -16.50 1.81
N GLU A 143 -15.01 -15.87 2.78
CA GLU A 143 -13.82 -16.38 3.50
C GLU A 143 -12.60 -16.67 2.61
N SER A 144 -12.58 -16.26 1.35
CA SER A 144 -11.41 -16.40 0.47
C SER A 144 -10.22 -15.53 0.89
N GLY A 145 -10.46 -14.52 1.74
CA GLY A 145 -9.42 -13.61 2.23
C GLY A 145 -9.38 -12.25 1.50
N LYS A 146 -10.46 -11.84 0.80
CA LYS A 146 -10.53 -10.56 0.06
C LYS A 146 -10.20 -9.36 0.95
N THR A 147 -11.02 -9.12 1.96
CA THR A 147 -10.87 -7.96 2.85
C THR A 147 -9.51 -7.90 3.56
N PRO A 148 -8.99 -9.00 4.17
CA PRO A 148 -7.62 -8.98 4.68
C PRO A 148 -6.57 -8.64 3.62
N LEU A 149 -6.70 -9.15 2.40
CA LEU A 149 -5.75 -8.88 1.33
C LEU A 149 -5.85 -7.43 0.84
N ALA A 150 -7.06 -6.87 0.72
CA ALA A 150 -7.26 -5.47 0.37
C ALA A 150 -6.62 -4.53 1.40
N VAL A 151 -6.78 -4.81 2.70
CA VAL A 151 -6.13 -4.06 3.78
C VAL A 151 -4.60 -4.21 3.72
N LEU A 152 -4.07 -5.42 3.53
CA LEU A 152 -2.63 -5.66 3.40
C LEU A 152 -2.02 -4.89 2.23
N LEU A 153 -2.69 -4.90 1.07
CA LEU A 153 -2.28 -4.11 -0.09
C LEU A 153 -2.32 -2.61 0.21
N GLY A 154 -3.40 -2.13 0.82
CA GLY A 154 -3.51 -0.73 1.25
C GLY A 154 -2.37 -0.31 2.15
N GLN A 155 -2.02 -1.14 3.14
CA GLN A 155 -0.91 -0.91 4.06
C GLN A 155 0.44 -0.98 3.36
N ALA A 156 0.64 -1.94 2.45
CA ALA A 156 1.88 -2.06 1.68
C ALA A 156 2.11 -0.82 0.80
N PHE A 157 1.09 -0.40 0.04
CA PHE A 157 1.18 0.83 -0.74
C PHE A 157 1.32 2.07 0.14
N GLY A 158 0.54 2.18 1.22
CA GLY A 158 0.58 3.33 2.13
C GLY A 158 1.92 3.48 2.84
N SER A 159 2.65 2.38 3.10
CA SER A 159 4.00 2.43 3.65
C SER A 159 5.02 3.06 2.69
N LEU A 160 4.78 2.97 1.37
CA LEU A 160 5.64 3.48 0.31
C LEU A 160 5.15 4.80 -0.30
N ARG A 161 3.85 5.04 -0.23
CA ARG A 161 3.13 6.15 -0.87
C ARG A 161 2.17 6.79 0.14
N PRO A 162 2.67 7.47 1.18
CA PRO A 162 1.84 8.04 2.24
C PRO A 162 0.79 9.01 1.70
N GLY A 163 -0.48 8.76 2.01
CA GLY A 163 -1.60 9.60 1.58
C GLY A 163 -2.08 9.39 0.14
N ASP A 164 -1.36 8.59 -0.63
CA ASP A 164 -1.58 8.36 -2.07
C ASP A 164 -2.48 7.13 -2.34
N VAL A 165 -3.01 6.51 -1.29
CA VAL A 165 -3.73 5.23 -1.33
C VAL A 165 -5.10 5.34 -0.66
N CYS A 166 -6.13 4.79 -1.30
CA CYS A 166 -7.46 4.63 -0.72
C CYS A 166 -7.95 3.19 -0.88
N VAL A 167 -8.48 2.61 0.19
CA VAL A 167 -9.14 1.29 0.17
C VAL A 167 -10.64 1.49 0.36
N VAL A 168 -11.43 0.94 -0.55
CA VAL A 168 -12.88 1.14 -0.63
C VAL A 168 -13.59 -0.19 -0.48
N ASP A 169 -14.50 -0.28 0.49
CA ASP A 169 -15.35 -1.46 0.71
C ASP A 169 -16.58 -1.41 -0.20
N LEU A 170 -16.70 -2.35 -1.11
CA LEU A 170 -17.84 -2.49 -2.01
C LEU A 170 -18.80 -3.62 -1.59
N ASP A 171 -18.49 -4.36 -0.52
CA ASP A 171 -19.39 -5.40 0.02
C ASP A 171 -20.40 -4.76 0.97
N PRO A 172 -21.71 -4.71 0.67
CA PRO A 172 -22.71 -4.11 1.58
C PRO A 172 -22.72 -4.72 2.99
N THR A 173 -22.19 -5.94 3.12
CA THR A 173 -22.03 -6.63 4.40
C THR A 173 -20.58 -6.63 4.89
N GLY A 174 -19.72 -5.82 4.25
CA GLY A 174 -18.30 -5.80 4.47
C GLY A 174 -17.88 -5.29 5.84
N ASN A 175 -16.65 -5.57 6.19
CA ASN A 175 -16.05 -5.20 7.46
C ASN A 175 -14.66 -4.57 7.29
N LEU A 176 -14.39 -4.00 6.14
CA LEU A 176 -13.11 -3.40 5.79
C LEU A 176 -12.65 -2.37 6.84
N ALA A 177 -13.55 -1.46 7.25
CA ALA A 177 -13.24 -0.44 8.25
C ALA A 177 -12.76 -1.05 9.58
N ALA A 178 -13.42 -2.12 10.05
CA ALA A 178 -13.01 -2.85 11.24
C ALA A 178 -11.67 -3.58 11.04
N ARG A 179 -11.47 -4.16 9.87
CA ARG A 179 -10.21 -4.86 9.51
C ARG A 179 -9.04 -3.89 9.30
N ALA A 180 -9.33 -2.69 8.80
CA ALA A 180 -8.35 -1.61 8.72
C ALA A 180 -8.08 -0.92 10.07
N GLY A 181 -8.98 -1.06 11.04
CA GLY A 181 -8.83 -0.43 12.36
C GLY A 181 -9.26 1.05 12.41
N THR A 182 -10.07 1.53 11.45
CA THR A 182 -10.52 2.93 11.40
C THR A 182 -11.75 3.22 12.27
N GLY A 183 -12.40 2.18 12.81
CA GLY A 183 -13.50 2.33 13.75
C GLY A 183 -14.87 2.50 13.09
N ARG A 184 -15.90 2.78 13.93
CA ARG A 184 -17.30 2.82 13.51
C ARG A 184 -17.68 4.09 12.75
N SER A 185 -16.97 5.19 12.97
CA SER A 185 -17.23 6.49 12.31
C SER A 185 -16.56 6.61 10.94
N THR A 186 -16.18 5.49 10.30
CA THR A 186 -15.57 5.52 8.98
C THR A 186 -16.62 5.96 7.96
N PRO A 187 -16.35 7.03 7.16
CA PRO A 187 -17.24 7.46 6.10
C PRO A 187 -17.55 6.34 5.11
N SER A 188 -18.76 6.36 4.57
CA SER A 188 -19.28 5.28 3.74
C SER A 188 -19.25 5.60 2.24
N VAL A 189 -19.30 4.56 1.40
CA VAL A 189 -19.38 4.72 -0.05
C VAL A 189 -20.61 5.54 -0.48
N PRO A 190 -21.82 5.31 0.04
CA PRO A 190 -22.96 6.18 -0.26
C PRO A 190 -22.74 7.65 0.13
N GLY A 191 -22.12 7.89 1.29
CA GLY A 191 -21.75 9.23 1.75
C GLY A 191 -20.74 9.90 0.81
N LEU A 192 -19.73 9.14 0.35
CA LEU A 192 -18.76 9.62 -0.63
C LEU A 192 -19.43 9.93 -1.98
N VAL A 193 -20.32 9.07 -2.48
CA VAL A 193 -21.08 9.32 -3.72
C VAL A 193 -21.88 10.62 -3.61
N ALA A 194 -22.61 10.80 -2.51
CA ALA A 194 -23.43 12.00 -2.28
C ALA A 194 -22.61 13.29 -2.15
N GLY A 195 -21.38 13.19 -1.61
CA GLY A 195 -20.47 14.33 -1.45
C GLY A 195 -19.61 14.59 -2.68
N ALA A 196 -19.24 13.56 -3.44
CA ALA A 196 -18.28 13.62 -4.54
C ALA A 196 -18.69 14.59 -5.67
N THR A 197 -19.98 14.69 -5.96
CA THR A 197 -20.51 15.62 -6.98
C THR A 197 -20.33 17.09 -6.60
N ARG A 198 -20.20 17.40 -5.33
CA ARG A 198 -20.00 18.75 -4.78
C ARG A 198 -18.53 19.05 -4.46
N ALA A 199 -17.72 18.03 -4.30
CA ALA A 199 -16.30 18.17 -4.01
C ALA A 199 -15.56 18.72 -5.24
N GLN A 200 -15.02 19.92 -5.13
CA GLN A 200 -14.25 20.54 -6.21
C GLN A 200 -12.77 20.21 -6.10
N GLU A 201 -12.24 20.20 -4.89
CA GLU A 201 -10.84 19.98 -4.61
C GLU A 201 -10.61 18.71 -3.75
N TRP A 202 -9.35 18.29 -3.65
CA TRP A 202 -8.96 17.17 -2.81
C TRP A 202 -9.32 17.39 -1.33
N SER A 203 -9.16 18.60 -0.82
CA SER A 203 -9.54 18.98 0.54
C SER A 203 -11.03 18.73 0.87
N ASP A 204 -11.92 18.77 -0.13
CA ASP A 204 -13.33 18.43 0.06
C ASP A 204 -13.53 16.92 0.11
N VAL A 205 -12.80 16.20 -0.74
CA VAL A 205 -12.85 14.72 -0.77
C VAL A 205 -12.35 14.13 0.55
N THR A 206 -11.27 14.67 1.12
CA THR A 206 -10.71 14.15 2.38
C THR A 206 -11.66 14.17 3.56
N LYS A 207 -12.64 15.10 3.57
CA LYS A 207 -13.72 15.15 4.59
C LYS A 207 -14.68 13.96 4.52
N LEU A 208 -14.66 13.24 3.39
CA LEU A 208 -15.51 12.08 3.09
C LEU A 208 -14.73 10.76 3.21
N LEU A 209 -13.53 10.78 3.77
CA LEU A 209 -12.63 9.63 3.92
C LEU A 209 -12.16 9.50 5.35
N ALA A 210 -11.88 8.28 5.81
CA ALA A 210 -11.19 8.05 7.07
C ALA A 210 -9.68 7.95 6.83
N TRP A 211 -8.92 8.73 7.58
CA TRP A 211 -7.46 8.63 7.58
C TRP A 211 -6.98 7.56 8.56
N HIS A 212 -6.14 6.64 8.11
CA HIS A 212 -5.47 5.66 8.96
C HIS A 212 -3.99 6.06 9.15
N PRO A 213 -3.59 6.61 10.31
CA PRO A 213 -2.29 7.22 10.49
C PRO A 213 -1.13 6.22 10.42
N ASP A 214 -1.29 5.02 11.01
CA ASP A 214 -0.23 4.01 11.05
C ASP A 214 0.08 3.42 9.66
N SER A 215 -0.96 3.26 8.84
CA SER A 215 -0.83 2.72 7.48
C SER A 215 -0.74 3.81 6.42
N ARG A 216 -0.93 5.07 6.80
CA ARG A 216 -0.88 6.25 5.92
C ARG A 216 -1.75 6.13 4.67
N MET A 217 -2.92 5.54 4.82
CA MET A 217 -3.90 5.32 3.76
C MET A 217 -5.25 5.88 4.14
N TRP A 218 -6.08 6.11 3.14
CA TRP A 218 -7.49 6.46 3.29
C TRP A 218 -8.35 5.20 3.25
N VAL A 219 -9.46 5.23 3.98
CA VAL A 219 -10.42 4.10 4.05
C VAL A 219 -11.83 4.63 3.88
N VAL A 220 -12.63 3.89 3.10
CA VAL A 220 -14.06 4.14 2.92
C VAL A 220 -14.82 2.85 3.23
N ALA A 221 -15.76 2.90 4.17
CA ALA A 221 -16.59 1.76 4.53
C ALA A 221 -17.70 1.52 3.50
N ALA A 222 -18.22 0.30 3.42
CA ALA A 222 -19.33 -0.01 2.51
C ALA A 222 -20.58 0.80 2.84
N ARG A 223 -20.89 0.93 4.13
CA ARG A 223 -22.07 1.63 4.63
C ARG A 223 -21.78 2.30 5.97
N ASP A 224 -22.62 3.25 6.32
CA ASP A 224 -22.65 3.83 7.66
C ASP A 224 -23.43 2.90 8.58
N PRO A 225 -22.84 2.36 9.65
CA PRO A 225 -23.54 1.47 10.59
C PRO A 225 -24.65 2.18 11.37
N GLU A 226 -24.64 3.51 11.44
CA GLU A 226 -25.63 4.32 12.16
C GLU A 226 -26.71 4.90 11.24
N SER A 227 -26.53 4.77 9.91
CA SER A 227 -27.57 5.23 8.98
C SER A 227 -28.74 4.25 8.98
N PRO A 228 -29.97 4.71 9.26
CA PRO A 228 -31.15 3.87 9.06
C PRO A 228 -31.15 3.37 7.62
N GLU A 229 -31.39 2.08 7.43
CA GLU A 229 -31.51 1.47 6.11
C GLU A 229 -32.48 2.29 5.26
N VAL A 230 -31.94 3.10 4.36
CA VAL A 230 -32.74 3.70 3.31
C VAL A 230 -33.07 2.55 2.38
N ASP A 231 -34.27 2.00 2.56
CA ASP A 231 -34.90 0.97 1.75
C ASP A 231 -33.97 -0.18 1.28
N GLY A 232 -33.75 -1.16 2.09
CA GLY A 232 -33.29 -2.55 1.77
C GLY A 232 -32.45 -2.86 0.54
N SER A 233 -32.16 -1.90 -0.30
CA SER A 233 -31.49 -2.09 -1.58
C SER A 233 -30.00 -1.77 -1.55
N GLY A 234 -29.35 -1.41 -0.50
CA GLY A 234 -27.86 -1.23 -0.37
C GLY A 234 -27.02 -1.10 -1.67
N HIS A 235 -27.69 -1.05 -2.80
CA HIS A 235 -27.09 -1.07 -4.12
C HIS A 235 -26.78 0.37 -4.57
N LEU A 236 -25.52 0.62 -4.83
CA LEU A 236 -25.13 1.85 -5.50
C LEU A 236 -25.79 1.90 -6.89
N ALA A 237 -26.24 3.10 -7.29
CA ALA A 237 -26.73 3.31 -8.65
C ALA A 237 -25.61 3.08 -9.67
N ALA A 238 -25.99 2.69 -10.89
CA ALA A 238 -25.03 2.60 -11.99
C ALA A 238 -24.33 3.96 -12.20
N GLY A 239 -23.01 3.94 -12.40
CA GLY A 239 -22.17 5.14 -12.51
C GLY A 239 -21.69 5.72 -11.17
N ALA A 240 -22.18 5.22 -10.04
CA ALA A 240 -21.78 5.72 -8.74
C ALA A 240 -20.29 5.46 -8.45
N LEU A 241 -19.78 4.29 -8.80
CA LEU A 241 -18.38 3.95 -8.58
C LEU A 241 -17.44 4.79 -9.46
N ALA A 242 -17.80 5.07 -10.68
CA ALA A 242 -17.04 5.98 -11.55
C ALA A 242 -16.95 7.39 -10.93
N THR A 243 -18.02 7.87 -10.31
CA THR A 243 -18.01 9.14 -9.57
C THR A 243 -17.05 9.09 -8.38
N VAL A 244 -17.07 8.00 -7.61
CA VAL A 244 -16.14 7.77 -6.46
C VAL A 244 -14.69 7.78 -6.96
N ILE A 245 -14.36 6.99 -7.97
CA ILE A 245 -13.00 6.91 -8.52
C ILE A 245 -12.54 8.27 -9.04
N THR A 246 -13.39 9.01 -9.74
CA THR A 246 -13.08 10.36 -10.23
C THR A 246 -12.79 11.33 -9.08
N ALA A 247 -13.55 11.27 -8.00
CA ALA A 247 -13.30 12.09 -6.83
C ALA A 247 -11.98 11.72 -6.14
N LEU A 248 -11.73 10.44 -5.92
CA LEU A 248 -10.50 9.94 -5.32
C LEU A 248 -9.26 10.27 -6.17
N ALA A 249 -9.37 10.22 -7.49
CA ALA A 249 -8.29 10.52 -8.44
C ALA A 249 -7.73 11.94 -8.32
N LYS A 250 -8.45 12.86 -7.64
CA LYS A 250 -7.96 14.21 -7.35
C LYS A 250 -6.75 14.22 -6.41
N GLY A 251 -6.62 13.22 -5.53
CA GLY A 251 -5.55 13.21 -4.53
C GLY A 251 -4.89 11.86 -4.28
N VAL A 252 -5.45 10.72 -4.71
CA VAL A 252 -4.79 9.42 -4.57
C VAL A 252 -4.39 8.84 -5.92
N ARG A 253 -3.37 8.00 -5.91
CA ARG A 253 -2.84 7.33 -7.11
C ARG A 253 -3.05 5.83 -7.10
N VAL A 254 -3.45 5.25 -5.97
CA VAL A 254 -3.79 3.82 -5.86
C VAL A 254 -5.15 3.71 -5.19
N ILE A 255 -6.09 3.09 -5.87
CA ILE A 255 -7.44 2.82 -5.38
C ILE A 255 -7.63 1.32 -5.33
N ILE A 256 -7.87 0.77 -4.15
CA ILE A 256 -8.09 -0.66 -3.93
C ILE A 256 -9.56 -0.88 -3.63
N LEU A 257 -10.23 -1.68 -4.44
CA LEU A 257 -11.63 -2.00 -4.33
C LEU A 257 -11.78 -3.41 -3.72
N ASP A 258 -12.32 -3.50 -2.51
CA ASP A 258 -12.67 -4.77 -1.86
C ASP A 258 -14.07 -5.19 -2.29
N ALA A 259 -14.19 -6.14 -3.21
CA ALA A 259 -15.45 -6.53 -3.78
C ALA A 259 -16.25 -7.48 -2.86
N GLY A 260 -17.57 -7.40 -2.95
CA GLY A 260 -18.47 -8.40 -2.40
C GLY A 260 -18.34 -9.79 -3.07
N ASN A 261 -19.25 -10.70 -2.72
CA ASN A 261 -19.23 -12.08 -3.20
C ASN A 261 -20.09 -12.31 -4.46
N ASN A 262 -20.73 -11.28 -5.00
CA ASN A 262 -21.69 -11.39 -6.08
C ASN A 262 -21.16 -10.71 -7.36
N GLU A 263 -20.66 -11.51 -8.30
CA GLU A 263 -20.17 -11.04 -9.60
C GLU A 263 -21.28 -10.54 -10.55
N ARG A 264 -22.54 -10.75 -10.17
CA ARG A 264 -23.71 -10.26 -10.93
C ARG A 264 -24.16 -8.87 -10.50
N ASP A 265 -23.65 -8.40 -9.39
CA ASP A 265 -23.96 -7.07 -8.87
C ASP A 265 -23.52 -5.97 -9.86
N VAL A 266 -24.33 -4.92 -9.97
CA VAL A 266 -24.04 -3.76 -10.83
C VAL A 266 -22.72 -3.10 -10.41
N VAL A 267 -22.48 -2.96 -9.10
CA VAL A 267 -21.25 -2.36 -8.55
C VAL A 267 -20.03 -3.20 -8.89
N PHE A 268 -20.16 -4.54 -8.81
CA PHE A 268 -19.08 -5.43 -9.22
C PHE A 268 -18.73 -5.28 -10.70
N ARG A 269 -19.75 -5.22 -11.57
CA ARG A 269 -19.53 -5.06 -13.03
C ARG A 269 -18.88 -3.72 -13.34
N GLU A 270 -19.29 -2.66 -12.67
CA GLU A 270 -18.68 -1.35 -12.78
C GLU A 270 -17.23 -1.37 -12.28
N ALA A 271 -16.97 -2.00 -11.14
CA ALA A 271 -15.62 -2.19 -10.61
C ALA A 271 -14.71 -2.96 -11.59
N ALA A 272 -15.22 -4.02 -12.20
CA ALA A 272 -14.49 -4.80 -13.21
C ALA A 272 -14.18 -3.97 -14.49
N ALA A 273 -15.10 -3.08 -14.89
CA ALA A 273 -14.89 -2.22 -16.04
C ALA A 273 -13.85 -1.11 -15.77
N LEU A 274 -13.72 -0.67 -14.53
CA LEU A 274 -12.82 0.42 -14.13
C LEU A 274 -11.46 -0.07 -13.60
N ALA A 275 -11.35 -1.36 -13.29
CA ALA A 275 -10.14 -1.94 -12.73
C ALA A 275 -9.02 -2.12 -13.76
N ASP A 276 -7.82 -1.72 -13.36
CA ASP A 276 -6.59 -2.00 -14.10
C ASP A 276 -6.02 -3.36 -13.79
N GLN A 277 -6.17 -3.84 -12.57
CA GLN A 277 -5.62 -5.10 -12.11
C GLN A 277 -6.62 -5.86 -11.25
N LEU A 278 -6.79 -7.15 -11.52
CA LEU A 278 -7.53 -8.07 -10.68
C LEU A 278 -6.57 -8.87 -9.79
N VAL A 279 -6.90 -8.96 -8.51
CA VAL A 279 -6.22 -9.80 -7.52
C VAL A 279 -7.24 -10.77 -6.94
N VAL A 280 -6.97 -12.06 -7.05
CA VAL A 280 -7.91 -13.12 -6.67
C VAL A 280 -7.33 -13.95 -5.53
N PRO A 281 -7.73 -13.73 -4.27
CA PRO A 281 -7.31 -14.55 -3.16
C PRO A 281 -7.97 -15.91 -3.19
N VAL A 282 -7.20 -16.98 -2.94
CA VAL A 282 -7.67 -18.37 -2.84
C VAL A 282 -7.05 -19.07 -1.63
N ARG A 283 -7.77 -20.00 -1.02
CA ARG A 283 -7.30 -20.79 0.14
C ARG A 283 -6.80 -22.19 -0.22
N TRP A 284 -6.62 -22.46 -1.49
CA TRP A 284 -6.25 -23.75 -2.05
C TRP A 284 -7.25 -24.88 -1.75
N ASP A 285 -8.51 -24.53 -1.49
CA ASP A 285 -9.64 -25.46 -1.36
C ASP A 285 -10.58 -25.37 -2.57
N VAL A 286 -11.40 -26.40 -2.77
CA VAL A 286 -12.33 -26.48 -3.91
C VAL A 286 -13.27 -25.28 -3.95
N PRO A 287 -13.92 -24.88 -2.83
CA PRO A 287 -14.84 -23.75 -2.85
C PRO A 287 -14.18 -22.45 -3.36
N THR A 288 -13.02 -22.06 -2.82
CA THR A 288 -12.40 -20.77 -3.19
C THR A 288 -11.73 -20.80 -4.56
N VAL A 289 -11.25 -21.97 -5.03
CA VAL A 289 -10.59 -22.11 -6.33
C VAL A 289 -11.63 -22.34 -7.44
N ARG A 290 -12.46 -23.38 -7.37
CA ARG A 290 -13.36 -23.76 -8.47
C ARG A 290 -14.66 -22.98 -8.49
N ASP A 291 -15.32 -22.92 -7.32
CA ASP A 291 -16.61 -22.23 -7.17
C ASP A 291 -16.44 -20.74 -6.93
N GLY A 292 -15.22 -20.30 -6.59
CA GLY A 292 -14.82 -18.92 -6.40
C GLY A 292 -14.06 -18.35 -7.59
N ALA A 293 -12.74 -18.46 -7.59
CA ALA A 293 -11.87 -17.91 -8.63
C ALA A 293 -12.23 -18.38 -10.04
N GLY A 294 -12.51 -19.68 -10.22
CA GLY A 294 -12.90 -20.24 -11.51
C GLY A 294 -14.22 -19.68 -12.05
N VAL A 295 -15.22 -19.46 -11.19
CA VAL A 295 -16.48 -18.81 -11.59
C VAL A 295 -16.23 -17.36 -11.93
N LEU A 296 -15.51 -16.62 -11.08
CA LEU A 296 -15.16 -15.23 -11.28
C LEU A 296 -14.48 -14.98 -12.64
N LEU A 297 -13.40 -15.72 -12.92
CA LEU A 297 -12.64 -15.55 -14.16
C LEU A 297 -13.50 -15.85 -15.41
N ARG A 298 -14.33 -16.90 -15.37
CA ARG A 298 -15.27 -17.20 -16.48
C ARG A 298 -16.33 -16.10 -16.65
N SER A 299 -16.88 -15.59 -15.55
CA SER A 299 -17.87 -14.50 -15.59
C SER A 299 -17.28 -13.23 -16.19
N LEU A 300 -16.06 -12.85 -15.79
CA LEU A 300 -15.37 -11.70 -16.37
C LEU A 300 -15.10 -11.89 -17.87
N TYR A 301 -14.72 -13.09 -18.27
CA TYR A 301 -14.54 -13.42 -19.69
C TYR A 301 -15.84 -13.23 -20.48
N ALA A 302 -16.96 -13.76 -19.95
CA ALA A 302 -18.28 -13.63 -20.56
C ALA A 302 -18.81 -12.19 -20.61
N LEU A 303 -18.41 -11.36 -19.65
CA LEU A 303 -18.76 -9.94 -19.57
C LEU A 303 -17.88 -9.03 -20.46
N GLY A 304 -16.93 -9.59 -21.21
CA GLY A 304 -16.05 -8.81 -22.09
C GLY A 304 -14.77 -8.28 -21.43
N HIS A 305 -14.48 -8.67 -20.16
CA HIS A 305 -13.28 -8.27 -19.44
C HIS A 305 -12.15 -9.30 -19.56
N GLN A 306 -11.88 -9.80 -20.79
CA GLN A 306 -10.91 -10.88 -21.04
C GLN A 306 -9.51 -10.50 -20.55
N LYS A 307 -9.05 -9.29 -20.82
CA LYS A 307 -7.72 -8.81 -20.39
C LYS A 307 -7.59 -8.85 -18.88
N LEU A 308 -8.57 -8.31 -18.16
CA LEU A 308 -8.59 -8.28 -16.70
C LEU A 308 -8.57 -9.71 -16.11
N ALA A 309 -9.34 -10.62 -16.72
CA ALA A 309 -9.39 -12.02 -16.31
C ALA A 309 -8.05 -12.74 -16.58
N THR A 310 -7.46 -12.57 -17.76
CA THR A 310 -6.21 -13.26 -18.16
C THR A 310 -4.99 -12.76 -17.38
N GLU A 311 -4.93 -11.47 -17.08
CA GLU A 311 -3.83 -10.85 -16.32
C GLU A 311 -4.05 -10.89 -14.80
N ALA A 312 -5.06 -11.63 -14.32
CA ALA A 312 -5.36 -11.74 -12.90
C ALA A 312 -4.19 -12.36 -12.11
N LEU A 313 -3.87 -11.76 -10.97
CA LEU A 313 -2.92 -12.29 -10.00
C LEU A 313 -3.65 -13.20 -9.01
N ILE A 314 -3.27 -14.45 -8.97
CA ILE A 314 -3.83 -15.43 -8.02
C ILE A 314 -3.00 -15.40 -6.74
N VAL A 315 -3.62 -15.09 -5.61
CA VAL A 315 -2.93 -14.99 -4.32
C VAL A 315 -3.35 -16.14 -3.42
N GLY A 316 -2.43 -17.06 -3.18
CA GLY A 316 -2.62 -18.15 -2.21
C GLY A 316 -2.55 -17.61 -0.79
N ALA A 317 -3.71 -17.48 -0.13
CA ALA A 317 -3.81 -17.07 1.26
C ALA A 317 -3.91 -18.30 2.16
N TYR A 318 -2.98 -18.45 3.10
CA TYR A 318 -2.94 -19.56 4.02
C TYR A 318 -3.56 -19.17 5.36
N PRO A 319 -4.71 -19.76 5.75
CA PRO A 319 -5.22 -19.59 7.11
C PRO A 319 -4.26 -20.23 8.12
N PHE A 320 -4.03 -19.56 9.25
CA PHE A 320 -3.08 -20.01 10.27
C PHE A 320 -3.40 -21.42 10.83
N MET A 321 -4.68 -21.72 10.97
CA MET A 321 -5.16 -22.95 11.60
C MET A 321 -5.43 -24.12 10.63
N ARG A 322 -5.42 -23.89 9.32
CA ARG A 322 -5.70 -24.91 8.31
C ARG A 322 -4.62 -24.89 7.23
N ARG A 323 -3.79 -25.90 7.23
CA ARG A 323 -2.88 -26.13 6.11
C ARG A 323 -3.67 -26.79 4.97
N PRO A 324 -3.57 -26.30 3.74
CA PRO A 324 -4.16 -26.99 2.59
C PRO A 324 -3.53 -28.37 2.40
N ASN A 325 -4.27 -29.26 1.78
CA ASN A 325 -3.69 -30.52 1.29
C ASN A 325 -2.65 -30.18 0.22
N ARG A 326 -1.38 -30.52 0.47
CA ARG A 326 -0.26 -30.20 -0.44
C ARG A 326 -0.48 -30.67 -1.88
N GLY A 327 -1.03 -31.87 -2.06
CA GLY A 327 -1.33 -32.41 -3.39
C GLY A 327 -2.43 -31.63 -4.12
N GLN A 328 -3.43 -31.16 -3.38
CA GLN A 328 -4.50 -30.32 -3.92
C GLN A 328 -3.99 -28.92 -4.26
N GLU A 329 -3.21 -28.32 -3.39
CA GLU A 329 -2.54 -27.02 -3.63
C GLU A 329 -1.71 -27.08 -4.90
N GLN A 330 -0.81 -28.06 -5.04
CA GLN A 330 0.05 -28.22 -6.22
C GLN A 330 -0.77 -28.37 -7.52
N ARG A 331 -1.88 -29.12 -7.48
CA ARG A 331 -2.76 -29.27 -8.65
C ARG A 331 -3.41 -27.96 -9.05
N PHE A 332 -3.96 -27.20 -8.11
CA PHE A 332 -4.61 -25.93 -8.38
C PHE A 332 -3.61 -24.87 -8.84
N ARG A 333 -2.42 -24.83 -8.23
CA ARG A 333 -1.34 -23.95 -8.66
C ARG A 333 -0.96 -24.22 -10.12
N ALA A 334 -0.66 -25.48 -10.46
CA ALA A 334 -0.33 -25.88 -11.82
C ALA A 334 -1.47 -25.61 -12.81
N GLU A 335 -2.74 -25.66 -12.38
CA GLU A 335 -3.91 -25.31 -13.20
C GLU A 335 -3.89 -23.81 -13.56
N PHE A 336 -3.71 -22.93 -12.59
CA PHE A 336 -3.62 -21.48 -12.83
C PHE A 336 -2.38 -21.09 -13.66
N GLU A 337 -1.22 -21.67 -13.37
CA GLU A 337 0.02 -21.43 -14.13
C GLU A 337 -0.11 -21.87 -15.59
N ARG A 338 -0.75 -23.02 -15.87
CA ARG A 338 -1.06 -23.46 -17.24
C ARG A 338 -2.03 -22.53 -17.97
N MET A 339 -2.91 -21.83 -17.24
CA MET A 339 -3.79 -20.80 -17.81
C MET A 339 -3.06 -19.47 -17.99
N GLY A 340 -1.78 -19.37 -17.63
CA GLY A 340 -0.96 -18.16 -17.77
C GLY A 340 -1.04 -17.20 -16.58
N HIS A 341 -1.72 -17.55 -15.50
CA HIS A 341 -1.80 -16.70 -14.32
C HIS A 341 -0.51 -16.74 -13.50
N GLN A 342 -0.12 -15.59 -12.98
CA GLN A 342 0.90 -15.52 -11.94
C GLN A 342 0.28 -15.92 -10.59
N VAL A 343 0.95 -16.85 -9.90
CA VAL A 343 0.57 -17.30 -8.57
C VAL A 343 1.54 -16.74 -7.55
N ILE A 344 1.01 -16.14 -6.49
CA ILE A 344 1.77 -15.46 -5.44
C ILE A 344 1.33 -16.03 -4.09
N ASP A 345 2.30 -16.32 -3.22
CA ASP A 345 2.01 -16.82 -1.89
C ASP A 345 1.93 -15.67 -0.87
N MET A 346 0.82 -15.62 -0.14
CA MET A 346 0.66 -14.78 1.03
C MET A 346 0.81 -15.67 2.28
N PRO A 347 1.91 -15.57 3.03
CA PRO A 347 2.15 -16.42 4.19
C PRO A 347 1.05 -16.32 5.23
N SER A 348 0.80 -17.42 5.95
CA SER A 348 -0.11 -17.39 7.10
C SER A 348 0.46 -16.48 8.19
N ASP A 349 -0.39 -15.64 8.76
CA ASP A 349 -0.04 -14.71 9.83
C ASP A 349 -1.13 -14.73 10.91
N GLY A 350 -0.73 -15.10 12.14
CA GLY A 350 -1.67 -15.21 13.25
C GLY A 350 -2.33 -13.87 13.63
N HIS A 351 -1.70 -12.73 13.31
CA HIS A 351 -2.29 -11.43 13.54
C HIS A 351 -3.47 -11.17 12.58
N ILE A 352 -3.40 -11.64 11.34
CA ILE A 352 -4.50 -11.55 10.38
C ILE A 352 -5.69 -12.42 10.81
N ASP A 353 -5.41 -13.61 11.33
CA ASP A 353 -6.44 -14.59 11.71
C ASP A 353 -7.21 -14.21 12.99
N GLN A 354 -6.70 -13.30 13.80
CA GLN A 354 -7.40 -12.80 15.00
C GLN A 354 -8.70 -12.05 14.69
N ARG A 355 -9.01 -11.79 13.41
CA ARG A 355 -10.19 -11.04 12.93
C ARG A 355 -10.35 -9.63 13.51
N SER A 356 -9.36 -9.14 14.23
CA SER A 356 -9.22 -7.74 14.68
C SER A 356 -8.66 -6.85 13.56
N GLY A 357 -8.48 -5.58 13.84
CA GLY A 357 -7.78 -4.66 12.94
C GLY A 357 -6.36 -5.17 12.61
N ILE A 358 -6.00 -5.10 11.34
CA ILE A 358 -4.66 -5.50 10.86
C ILE A 358 -3.71 -4.32 11.08
N VAL A 359 -2.70 -4.52 11.92
CA VAL A 359 -1.67 -3.52 12.23
C VAL A 359 -0.39 -3.91 11.52
N TRP A 360 0.09 -3.08 10.58
CA TRP A 360 1.27 -3.38 9.76
C TRP A 360 2.49 -3.78 10.58
N GLY A 361 2.81 -3.03 11.64
CA GLY A 361 3.97 -3.31 12.51
C GLY A 361 3.88 -4.59 13.34
N LYS A 362 2.69 -5.23 13.43
CA LYS A 362 2.49 -6.52 14.11
C LYS A 362 2.53 -7.72 13.18
N LEU A 363 2.57 -7.47 11.87
CA LEU A 363 2.71 -8.54 10.88
C LEU A 363 4.12 -9.10 10.90
N ARG A 364 4.23 -10.40 10.61
CA ARG A 364 5.54 -11.02 10.41
C ARG A 364 6.23 -10.42 9.19
N ARG A 365 7.56 -10.27 9.24
CA ARG A 365 8.35 -9.73 8.13
C ARG A 365 8.04 -10.40 6.79
N ARG A 366 7.96 -11.73 6.76
CA ARG A 366 7.62 -12.48 5.54
C ARG A 366 6.24 -12.11 4.96
N THR A 367 5.27 -11.73 5.79
CA THR A 367 3.95 -11.28 5.36
C THR A 367 4.03 -9.86 4.79
N GLN A 368 4.77 -8.99 5.44
CA GLN A 368 5.04 -7.64 4.92
C GLN A 368 5.77 -7.72 3.58
N ALA A 369 6.82 -8.54 3.46
CA ALA A 369 7.57 -8.77 2.24
C ALA A 369 6.69 -9.29 1.10
N ALA A 370 5.85 -10.28 1.38
CA ALA A 370 4.91 -10.80 0.38
C ALA A 370 3.90 -9.76 -0.10
N ALA A 371 3.37 -8.93 0.81
CA ALA A 371 2.44 -7.85 0.46
C ALA A 371 3.12 -6.77 -0.39
N LEU A 372 4.37 -6.42 -0.07
CA LEU A 372 5.17 -5.47 -0.85
C LEU A 372 5.54 -6.04 -2.23
N GLY A 373 5.92 -7.31 -2.31
CA GLY A 373 6.19 -7.97 -3.58
C GLY A 373 4.94 -8.07 -4.47
N LEU A 374 3.75 -8.24 -3.87
CA LEU A 374 2.49 -8.17 -4.60
C LEU A 374 2.23 -6.75 -5.13
N ALA A 375 2.43 -5.71 -4.32
CA ALA A 375 2.30 -4.32 -4.73
C ALA A 375 3.25 -3.96 -5.89
N ASP A 376 4.48 -4.45 -5.87
CA ASP A 376 5.45 -4.29 -6.96
C ASP A 376 4.96 -4.93 -8.26
N LYS A 377 4.49 -6.18 -8.22
CA LYS A 377 3.97 -6.88 -9.41
C LYS A 377 2.79 -6.13 -10.03
N ILE A 378 1.89 -5.59 -9.21
CA ILE A 378 0.75 -4.77 -9.65
C ILE A 378 1.25 -3.49 -10.33
N THR A 379 2.21 -2.79 -9.73
CA THR A 379 2.78 -1.56 -10.28
C THR A 379 3.54 -1.82 -11.58
N ALA A 380 4.32 -2.89 -11.64
CA ALA A 380 5.05 -3.30 -12.85
C ALA A 380 4.11 -3.65 -14.02
N ALA A 381 2.97 -4.27 -13.74
CA ALA A 381 1.94 -4.54 -14.75
C ALA A 381 1.37 -3.23 -15.33
N GLN A 382 1.08 -2.24 -14.47
CA GLN A 382 0.57 -0.94 -14.90
C GLN A 382 1.57 -0.19 -15.81
N ARG A 383 2.85 -0.24 -15.49
CA ARG A 383 3.89 0.42 -16.31
C ARG A 383 4.01 -0.17 -17.69
N ARG A 384 3.96 -1.50 -17.81
CA ARG A 384 3.98 -2.17 -19.11
C ARG A 384 2.82 -1.74 -20.00
N ARG A 385 1.65 -1.49 -19.42
CA ARG A 385 0.47 -0.98 -20.14
C ARG A 385 0.68 0.45 -20.63
N GLY A 386 1.18 1.34 -19.75
CA GLY A 386 1.45 2.73 -20.11
C GLY A 386 2.53 2.89 -21.19
N ALA A 387 3.52 2.00 -21.22
CA ALA A 387 4.56 2.00 -22.26
C ALA A 387 4.05 1.49 -23.62
N GLY A 388 3.03 0.62 -23.63
CA GLY A 388 2.42 0.10 -24.87
C GLY A 388 1.39 1.02 -25.52
N GLU A 389 0.81 1.97 -24.76
CA GLU A 389 -0.17 2.94 -25.26
C GLU A 389 0.50 4.19 -25.89
N GLY A 390 1.80 4.34 -25.74
CA GLY A 390 2.60 5.47 -26.28
C GLY A 390 3.39 5.16 -27.55
N SER A 391 3.25 3.95 -28.10
CA SER A 391 3.86 3.52 -29.36
C SER A 391 2.78 3.31 -30.41
#